data_c94e6287c276ba7c4b079ac6e125d05c
#
_entry.id   c94e6287c276ba7c4b079ac6e125d05c
#
_cell.length_a   1.000
_cell.length_b   1.000
_cell.length_c   1.000
_cell.angle_alpha   90.00
_cell.angle_beta   90.00
_cell.angle_gamma   90.00
#
_symmetry.space_group_name_H-M   'P 1'
#
loop_
_entity.id
_entity.type
_entity.pdbx_description
1 polymer ?
#
loop_
_entity_poly.entity_id
_entity_poly.type
_entity_poly.pdbx_seq_one_letter_code
_entity_poly.pdbx_strand_id
1 'polypeptide(L)'
;MKNLVRKNILFLLVFFAGIIVHAQVSSFKSLKAEIQLLQKQIVPDKRVALLNLIVDTLKFPVLIKGETNLPEGKKQILQLLKSKGIQFVDSIRVFPVASLGDKTWGLVTLSAANMRSEPDHATELVSQALMGTPLKILDKYDGWYLVQSPDYYIGWMEGNGLAHFTPAEMDSWKKSNRSIYNHITGNAFDSPNRKSGMVTDLVLGDLFEVEAEVKRFYKIRLPDGRTGFVRKKDCLSWNEWTTGSPDVQTIISVARQMLGVPYLWGGTSCKAADCSGFTKTAYYSQGIILARDASQQARYGEHPDFNEIPNLQPGDLLFFGRSAQRITHVGIHMGDGRYIHASGMVRINSIDPDAPDYNLNERKELVAASRILTSLNTEGIVLVKDHPWY
;
A
#
# COMPACT_ATOMS: atom_id res chain seq x y z
N MET A 1 -9.96 72.44 23.11
CA MET A 1 -8.93 71.46 23.52
C MET A 1 -9.46 70.05 23.83
N LYS A 2 -10.57 69.90 24.58
CA LYS A 2 -11.10 68.53 24.93
C LYS A 2 -11.51 67.68 23.76
N ASN A 3 -12.00 68.22 22.63
CA ASN A 3 -12.41 67.46 21.46
C ASN A 3 -11.24 66.98 20.56
N LEU A 4 -10.09 67.67 20.56
CA LEU A 4 -8.91 67.33 19.81
C LEU A 4 -8.17 66.14 20.46
N VAL A 5 -8.11 66.15 21.80
CA VAL A 5 -7.49 65.03 22.56
C VAL A 5 -8.29 63.74 22.44
N ARG A 6 -9.64 63.82 22.44
CA ARG A 6 -10.50 62.64 22.22
C ARG A 6 -10.33 62.04 20.82
N LYS A 7 -10.22 62.89 19.78
CA LYS A 7 -9.98 62.37 18.38
C LYS A 7 -8.62 61.72 18.27
N ASN A 8 -7.56 62.23 18.84
CA ASN A 8 -6.22 61.67 18.80
C ASN A 8 -6.12 60.35 19.60
N ILE A 9 -6.81 60.24 20.73
CA ILE A 9 -6.85 58.98 21.50
C ILE A 9 -7.60 57.89 20.74
N LEU A 10 -8.72 58.23 20.08
CA LEU A 10 -9.48 57.27 19.28
C LEU A 10 -8.69 56.78 18.05
N PHE A 11 -7.92 57.67 17.39
CA PHE A 11 -7.07 57.33 16.25
C PHE A 11 -5.89 56.44 16.68
N LEU A 12 -5.26 56.71 17.85
CA LEU A 12 -4.22 55.84 18.41
C LEU A 12 -4.76 54.46 18.76
N LEU A 13 -5.94 54.34 19.37
CA LEU A 13 -6.57 53.07 19.73
C LEU A 13 -6.90 52.23 18.49
N VAL A 14 -7.41 52.82 17.41
CA VAL A 14 -7.70 52.14 16.14
C VAL A 14 -6.40 51.72 15.45
N PHE A 15 -5.35 52.55 15.50
CA PHE A 15 -4.05 52.21 14.91
C PHE A 15 -3.35 51.06 15.68
N PHE A 16 -3.36 51.10 17.02
CA PHE A 16 -2.84 50.00 17.85
C PHE A 16 -3.65 48.70 17.67
N ALA A 17 -4.99 48.78 17.60
CA ALA A 17 -5.84 47.64 17.32
C ALA A 17 -5.53 47.04 15.94
N GLY A 18 -5.31 47.86 14.91
CA GLY A 18 -4.89 47.44 13.57
C GLY A 18 -3.55 46.70 13.54
N ILE A 19 -2.55 47.25 14.31
CA ILE A 19 -1.23 46.60 14.43
C ILE A 19 -1.32 45.26 15.15
N ILE A 20 -2.10 45.15 16.23
CA ILE A 20 -2.29 43.91 16.99
C ILE A 20 -2.98 42.85 16.11
N VAL A 21 -4.03 43.23 15.39
CA VAL A 21 -4.72 42.30 14.46
C VAL A 21 -3.79 41.85 13.34
N HIS A 22 -3.00 42.76 12.77
CA HIS A 22 -2.06 42.40 11.70
C HIS A 22 -0.95 41.47 12.19
N ALA A 23 -0.40 41.72 13.38
CA ALA A 23 0.60 40.87 14.03
C ALA A 23 0.03 39.48 14.35
N GLN A 24 -1.22 39.39 14.79
CA GLN A 24 -1.90 38.13 15.11
C GLN A 24 -2.21 37.31 13.85
N VAL A 25 -2.67 37.94 12.77
CA VAL A 25 -2.91 37.32 11.47
C VAL A 25 -1.59 36.78 10.86
N SER A 26 -0.51 37.56 10.94
CA SER A 26 0.82 37.14 10.51
C SER A 26 1.33 35.93 11.30
N SER A 27 1.16 35.91 12.62
CA SER A 27 1.52 34.82 13.50
C SER A 27 0.75 33.52 13.18
N PHE A 28 -0.55 33.60 12.92
CA PHE A 28 -1.35 32.43 12.56
C PHE A 28 -1.04 31.89 11.16
N LYS A 29 -0.65 32.75 10.20
CA LYS A 29 -0.19 32.32 8.88
C LYS A 29 1.13 31.55 9.00
N SER A 30 2.07 32.03 9.80
CA SER A 30 3.32 31.36 10.12
C SER A 30 3.06 29.98 10.78
N LEU A 31 2.16 29.94 11.77
CA LEU A 31 1.78 28.69 12.45
C LEU A 31 1.25 27.64 11.50
N LYS A 32 0.32 28.00 10.60
CA LYS A 32 -0.21 27.08 9.59
C LYS A 32 0.90 26.51 8.69
N ALA A 33 1.82 27.36 8.26
CA ALA A 33 2.95 26.96 7.43
C ALA A 33 3.88 25.98 8.17
N GLU A 34 4.18 26.24 9.45
CA GLU A 34 5.00 25.36 10.28
C GLU A 34 4.33 23.99 10.52
N ILE A 35 3.02 23.98 10.80
CA ILE A 35 2.26 22.71 10.94
C ILE A 35 2.26 21.93 9.62
N GLN A 36 2.06 22.61 8.48
CA GLN A 36 2.11 21.95 7.17
C GLN A 36 3.50 21.37 6.85
N LEU A 37 4.56 22.09 7.24
CA LEU A 37 5.93 21.60 7.08
C LEU A 37 6.16 20.36 7.94
N LEU A 38 5.77 20.41 9.21
CA LEU A 38 5.90 19.29 10.14
C LEU A 38 5.07 18.07 9.68
N GLN A 39 3.85 18.29 9.17
CA GLN A 39 3.04 17.22 8.55
C GLN A 39 3.76 16.54 7.39
N LYS A 40 4.41 17.30 6.50
CA LYS A 40 5.19 16.75 5.38
C LYS A 40 6.45 16.00 5.84
N GLN A 41 7.07 16.42 6.93
CA GLN A 41 8.22 15.72 7.51
C GLN A 41 7.81 14.40 8.15
N ILE A 42 6.68 14.38 8.88
CA ILE A 42 6.16 13.18 9.55
C ILE A 42 5.58 12.20 8.53
N VAL A 43 4.85 12.71 7.53
CA VAL A 43 4.19 11.91 6.49
C VAL A 43 4.62 12.42 5.11
N PRO A 44 5.80 11.99 4.62
CA PRO A 44 6.27 12.33 3.29
C PRO A 44 5.43 11.66 2.18
N ASP A 45 4.81 10.52 2.47
CA ASP A 45 3.95 9.77 1.54
C ASP A 45 2.58 9.49 2.18
N LYS A 46 1.55 10.18 1.70
CA LYS A 46 0.18 10.09 2.21
C LYS A 46 -0.54 8.79 1.82
N ARG A 47 0.03 7.99 0.93
CA ARG A 47 -0.53 6.69 0.53
C ARG A 47 -0.36 5.63 1.61
N VAL A 48 0.66 5.80 2.48
CA VAL A 48 1.05 4.80 3.48
C VAL A 48 0.86 5.25 4.94
N ALA A 49 0.60 6.54 5.16
CA ALA A 49 0.32 7.08 6.49
C ALA A 49 -0.59 8.31 6.39
N LEU A 50 -1.39 8.53 7.41
CA LEU A 50 -2.35 9.63 7.49
C LEU A 50 -1.97 10.58 8.63
N LEU A 51 -1.84 11.87 8.30
CA LEU A 51 -1.78 12.98 9.24
C LEU A 51 -2.44 14.20 8.56
N ASN A 52 -3.75 14.11 8.37
CA ASN A 52 -4.55 15.11 7.68
C ASN A 52 -5.16 16.06 8.69
N LEU A 53 -4.53 17.23 8.92
CA LEU A 53 -4.94 18.17 9.92
C LEU A 53 -5.33 19.52 9.31
N ILE A 54 -6.37 20.11 9.87
CA ILE A 54 -6.85 21.45 9.58
C ILE A 54 -6.76 22.29 10.85
N VAL A 55 -6.11 23.46 10.74
CA VAL A 55 -5.98 24.43 11.81
C VAL A 55 -6.95 25.57 11.54
N ASP A 56 -8.04 25.64 12.33
CA ASP A 56 -9.01 26.71 12.26
C ASP A 56 -8.64 27.82 13.26
N THR A 57 -8.00 28.86 12.75
CA THR A 57 -7.54 30.03 13.50
C THR A 57 -8.59 31.15 13.62
N LEU A 58 -9.78 30.95 13.02
CA LEU A 58 -10.90 31.86 13.17
C LEU A 58 -11.64 31.61 14.50
N LYS A 59 -11.40 30.48 15.14
CA LYS A 59 -11.92 30.13 16.47
C LYS A 59 -10.88 30.40 17.55
N PHE A 60 -11.35 30.83 18.71
CA PHE A 60 -10.52 30.93 19.91
C PHE A 60 -11.21 30.20 21.08
N PRO A 61 -10.55 29.23 21.71
CA PRO A 61 -9.23 28.65 21.39
C PRO A 61 -9.16 28.10 19.95
N VAL A 62 -7.95 28.04 19.35
CA VAL A 62 -7.72 27.53 18.02
C VAL A 62 -8.21 26.07 17.92
N LEU A 63 -9.03 25.77 16.93
CA LEU A 63 -9.50 24.39 16.73
C LEU A 63 -8.57 23.63 15.79
N ILE A 64 -8.02 22.51 16.28
CA ILE A 64 -7.26 21.56 15.47
C ILE A 64 -8.15 20.33 15.24
N LYS A 65 -8.50 20.08 13.98
CA LYS A 65 -9.33 18.95 13.58
C LYS A 65 -8.68 18.14 12.46
N GLY A 66 -9.10 16.90 12.31
CA GLY A 66 -8.60 16.02 11.27
C GLY A 66 -8.44 14.60 11.76
N GLU A 67 -7.53 13.85 11.13
CA GLU A 67 -7.38 12.43 11.39
C GLU A 67 -5.95 11.95 11.18
N THR A 68 -5.56 10.91 11.91
CA THR A 68 -4.24 10.31 11.80
C THR A 68 -4.22 8.84 12.26
N ASN A 69 -3.40 8.01 11.62
CA ASN A 69 -2.99 6.70 12.13
C ASN A 69 -1.63 6.73 12.84
N LEU A 70 -1.09 7.94 13.10
CA LEU A 70 0.19 8.18 13.75
C LEU A 70 0.00 8.96 15.07
N PRO A 71 -0.23 8.29 16.22
CA PRO A 71 -0.40 8.95 17.52
C PRO A 71 0.77 9.86 17.91
N GLU A 72 2.02 9.42 17.62
CA GLU A 72 3.21 10.23 17.89
C GLU A 72 3.30 11.48 17.00
N GLY A 73 2.83 11.40 15.76
CA GLY A 73 2.71 12.56 14.86
C GLY A 73 1.73 13.59 15.41
N LYS A 74 0.56 13.14 15.90
CA LYS A 74 -0.39 14.01 16.63
C LYS A 74 0.29 14.70 17.82
N LYS A 75 0.99 13.94 18.66
CA LYS A 75 1.69 14.44 19.83
C LYS A 75 2.71 15.54 19.48
N GLN A 76 3.50 15.36 18.43
CA GLN A 76 4.46 16.37 17.96
C GLN A 76 3.76 17.67 17.55
N ILE A 77 2.65 17.60 16.81
CA ILE A 77 1.85 18.78 16.42
C ILE A 77 1.32 19.51 17.66
N LEU A 78 0.75 18.79 18.63
CA LEU A 78 0.22 19.38 19.85
C LEU A 78 1.34 19.98 20.73
N GLN A 79 2.52 19.40 20.75
CA GLN A 79 3.70 19.96 21.43
C GLN A 79 4.17 21.27 20.78
N LEU A 80 4.18 21.35 19.45
CA LEU A 80 4.48 22.60 18.73
C LEU A 80 3.52 23.74 19.14
N LEU A 81 2.21 23.45 19.22
CA LEU A 81 1.22 24.45 19.68
C LEU A 81 1.47 24.90 21.12
N LYS A 82 1.74 23.96 22.01
CA LYS A 82 2.05 24.27 23.44
C LYS A 82 3.31 25.10 23.58
N SER A 83 4.38 24.78 22.85
CA SER A 83 5.65 25.52 22.90
C SER A 83 5.52 26.99 22.46
N LYS A 84 4.51 27.26 21.59
CA LYS A 84 4.17 28.60 21.14
C LYS A 84 3.16 29.33 22.05
N GLY A 85 2.74 28.71 23.15
CA GLY A 85 1.73 29.26 24.07
C GLY A 85 0.32 29.40 23.46
N ILE A 86 0.01 28.62 22.39
CA ILE A 86 -1.27 28.71 21.71
C ILE A 86 -2.30 27.89 22.48
N GLN A 87 -3.41 28.50 22.85
CA GLN A 87 -4.58 27.81 23.40
C GLN A 87 -5.33 27.14 22.24
N PHE A 88 -5.59 25.83 22.37
CA PHE A 88 -6.25 25.05 21.32
C PHE A 88 -7.24 24.05 21.88
N VAL A 89 -8.19 23.62 21.02
CA VAL A 89 -9.06 22.48 21.21
C VAL A 89 -8.59 21.37 20.27
N ASP A 90 -8.25 20.21 20.83
CA ASP A 90 -7.88 19.01 20.08
C ASP A 90 -9.13 18.24 19.65
N SER A 91 -9.40 18.19 18.36
CA SER A 91 -10.45 17.41 17.72
C SER A 91 -9.88 16.49 16.63
N ILE A 92 -8.66 15.98 16.86
CA ILE A 92 -7.99 15.04 15.94
C ILE A 92 -8.45 13.63 16.25
N ARG A 93 -9.09 12.97 15.29
CA ARG A 93 -9.41 11.54 15.36
C ARG A 93 -8.13 10.72 15.20
N VAL A 94 -7.94 9.73 16.07
CA VAL A 94 -6.82 8.78 15.96
C VAL A 94 -7.36 7.43 15.55
N PHE A 95 -6.77 6.86 14.52
CA PHE A 95 -7.09 5.51 14.05
C PHE A 95 -6.30 4.43 14.80
N PRO A 96 -6.87 3.24 15.02
CA PRO A 96 -8.25 2.85 14.70
C PRO A 96 -9.30 3.62 15.50
N VAL A 97 -10.47 3.91 14.88
CA VAL A 97 -11.56 4.57 15.60
C VAL A 97 -12.15 3.67 16.67
N ALA A 98 -12.55 4.24 17.81
CA ALA A 98 -13.11 3.49 18.94
C ALA A 98 -14.40 2.69 18.59
N SER A 99 -15.14 3.14 17.58
CA SER A 99 -16.37 2.46 17.14
C SER A 99 -16.16 1.11 16.47
N LEU A 100 -14.91 0.72 16.17
CA LEU A 100 -14.56 -0.63 15.71
C LEU A 100 -14.50 -1.66 16.86
N GLY A 101 -14.44 -1.19 18.12
CA GLY A 101 -14.21 -2.05 19.28
C GLY A 101 -12.83 -2.73 19.19
N ASP A 102 -12.80 -4.03 19.46
CA ASP A 102 -11.59 -4.86 19.39
C ASP A 102 -11.32 -5.50 18.02
N LYS A 103 -12.26 -5.39 17.05
CA LYS A 103 -12.16 -5.90 15.67
C LYS A 103 -11.35 -4.95 14.78
N THR A 104 -10.08 -4.72 15.15
CA THR A 104 -9.18 -3.79 14.45
C THR A 104 -8.29 -4.47 13.40
N TRP A 105 -8.50 -5.76 13.16
CA TRP A 105 -7.84 -6.53 12.12
C TRP A 105 -8.84 -7.17 11.18
N GLY A 106 -8.38 -7.49 9.99
CA GLY A 106 -9.15 -8.23 9.01
C GLY A 106 -8.28 -9.15 8.17
N LEU A 107 -8.93 -10.18 7.63
CA LEU A 107 -8.38 -11.00 6.55
C LEU A 107 -9.25 -10.84 5.32
N VAL A 108 -8.61 -10.73 4.16
CA VAL A 108 -9.31 -10.66 2.86
C VAL A 108 -9.98 -12.00 2.57
N THR A 109 -11.25 -11.97 2.14
CA THR A 109 -12.07 -13.18 1.89
C THR A 109 -12.23 -13.53 0.41
N LEU A 110 -11.91 -12.58 -0.48
CA LEU A 110 -11.98 -12.74 -1.93
C LEU A 110 -10.59 -13.04 -2.50
N SER A 111 -10.52 -13.80 -3.59
CA SER A 111 -9.25 -14.08 -4.28
C SER A 111 -8.51 -12.80 -4.70
N ALA A 112 -9.24 -11.71 -4.96
CA ALA A 112 -8.68 -10.36 -5.12
C ALA A 112 -9.74 -9.35 -4.71
N ALA A 113 -9.55 -8.68 -3.58
CA ALA A 113 -10.45 -7.64 -3.07
C ALA A 113 -9.93 -6.25 -3.47
N ASN A 114 -10.85 -5.38 -3.90
CA ASN A 114 -10.52 -4.02 -4.34
C ASN A 114 -10.32 -3.07 -3.16
N MET A 115 -9.28 -2.24 -3.24
CA MET A 115 -9.06 -1.08 -2.36
C MET A 115 -9.24 0.18 -3.20
N ARG A 116 -10.11 1.09 -2.73
CA ARG A 116 -10.46 2.33 -3.46
C ARG A 116 -10.01 3.57 -2.72
N SER A 117 -9.90 4.69 -3.44
CA SER A 117 -9.52 5.99 -2.86
C SER A 117 -10.57 6.52 -1.88
N GLU A 118 -11.85 6.25 -2.11
CA GLU A 118 -12.98 6.68 -1.30
C GLU A 118 -13.98 5.51 -1.13
N PRO A 119 -14.89 5.55 -0.14
CA PRO A 119 -15.86 4.48 0.12
C PRO A 119 -17.03 4.48 -0.89
N ASP A 120 -16.72 4.29 -2.16
CA ASP A 120 -17.67 4.25 -3.26
C ASP A 120 -17.12 3.40 -4.43
N HIS A 121 -17.99 2.63 -5.08
CA HIS A 121 -17.63 1.77 -6.23
C HIS A 121 -17.17 2.54 -7.48
N ALA A 122 -17.58 3.80 -7.64
CA ALA A 122 -17.23 4.63 -8.79
C ALA A 122 -15.88 5.35 -8.64
N THR A 123 -15.23 5.24 -7.48
CA THR A 123 -13.96 5.93 -7.23
C THR A 123 -12.77 5.11 -7.72
N GLU A 124 -11.60 5.75 -7.74
CA GLU A 124 -10.35 5.15 -8.23
C GLU A 124 -10.02 3.85 -7.50
N LEU A 125 -9.73 2.78 -8.25
CA LEU A 125 -9.08 1.59 -7.73
C LEU A 125 -7.62 1.91 -7.46
N VAL A 126 -7.20 1.89 -6.20
CA VAL A 126 -5.83 2.26 -5.82
C VAL A 126 -4.94 1.04 -5.57
N SER A 127 -5.53 -0.09 -5.17
CA SER A 127 -4.84 -1.36 -4.96
C SER A 127 -5.83 -2.52 -4.93
N GLN A 128 -5.30 -3.75 -4.90
CA GLN A 128 -6.03 -4.96 -4.54
C GLN A 128 -5.26 -5.70 -3.43
N ALA A 129 -5.99 -6.47 -2.61
CA ALA A 129 -5.41 -7.39 -1.64
C ALA A 129 -5.93 -8.80 -1.90
N LEU A 130 -5.05 -9.80 -1.80
CA LEU A 130 -5.35 -11.19 -2.07
C LEU A 130 -5.96 -11.88 -0.85
N MET A 131 -6.68 -12.98 -1.04
CA MET A 131 -7.27 -13.78 0.05
C MET A 131 -6.26 -14.09 1.14
N GLY A 132 -6.66 -13.97 2.40
CA GLY A 132 -5.80 -14.20 3.54
C GLY A 132 -4.76 -13.11 3.81
N THR A 133 -4.68 -12.04 2.98
CA THR A 133 -3.84 -10.88 3.33
C THR A 133 -4.34 -10.24 4.62
N PRO A 134 -3.47 -10.11 5.65
CA PRO A 134 -3.83 -9.41 6.88
C PRO A 134 -3.93 -7.91 6.64
N LEU A 135 -4.97 -7.29 7.17
CA LEU A 135 -5.23 -5.86 7.05
C LEU A 135 -5.44 -5.26 8.43
N LYS A 136 -4.91 -4.06 8.68
CA LYS A 136 -5.36 -3.23 9.79
C LYS A 136 -6.61 -2.48 9.37
N ILE A 137 -7.64 -2.52 10.20
CA ILE A 137 -8.86 -1.75 10.01
C ILE A 137 -8.72 -0.44 10.78
N LEU A 138 -8.83 0.69 10.09
CA LEU A 138 -8.61 2.02 10.65
C LEU A 138 -9.92 2.74 10.95
N ASP A 139 -10.88 2.67 10.04
CA ASP A 139 -12.19 3.35 10.15
C ASP A 139 -13.28 2.53 9.43
N LYS A 140 -14.55 2.92 9.60
CA LYS A 140 -15.70 2.36 8.89
C LYS A 140 -16.69 3.43 8.49
N TYR A 141 -17.28 3.28 7.31
CA TYR A 141 -18.29 4.18 6.78
C TYR A 141 -19.20 3.42 5.79
N ASP A 142 -20.49 3.37 6.07
CA ASP A 142 -21.54 2.85 5.16
C ASP A 142 -21.18 1.50 4.48
N GLY A 143 -20.80 0.51 5.26
CA GLY A 143 -20.41 -0.83 4.76
C GLY A 143 -19.00 -0.93 4.21
N TRP A 144 -18.25 0.17 4.14
CA TRP A 144 -16.85 0.24 3.75
C TRP A 144 -15.94 0.35 4.97
N TYR A 145 -14.71 -0.15 4.80
CA TYR A 145 -13.68 -0.08 5.83
C TYR A 145 -12.41 0.55 5.25
N LEU A 146 -11.90 1.57 5.94
CA LEU A 146 -10.57 2.09 5.67
C LEU A 146 -9.56 1.10 6.20
N VAL A 147 -8.76 0.54 5.31
CA VAL A 147 -7.80 -0.52 5.67
C VAL A 147 -6.39 -0.13 5.27
N GLN A 148 -5.42 -0.71 5.96
CA GLN A 148 -4.01 -0.63 5.60
C GLN A 148 -3.48 -2.03 5.32
N SER A 149 -2.87 -2.25 4.16
CA SER A 149 -2.26 -3.51 3.73
C SER A 149 -0.80 -3.65 4.23
N PRO A 150 -0.17 -4.84 4.12
CA PRO A 150 1.18 -5.08 4.63
C PRO A 150 2.28 -4.21 3.99
N ASP A 151 2.09 -3.70 2.80
CA ASP A 151 2.93 -2.68 2.15
C ASP A 151 2.63 -1.26 2.66
N TYR A 152 1.88 -1.17 3.76
CA TYR A 152 1.39 0.03 4.43
C TYR A 152 0.44 0.90 3.59
N TYR A 153 0.06 0.47 2.39
CA TYR A 153 -0.86 1.22 1.55
C TYR A 153 -2.26 1.30 2.17
N ILE A 154 -2.89 2.47 2.07
CA ILE A 154 -4.18 2.74 2.70
C ILE A 154 -5.24 2.95 1.61
N GLY A 155 -6.40 2.32 1.80
CA GLY A 155 -7.56 2.47 0.91
C GLY A 155 -8.83 1.94 1.54
N TRP A 156 -9.95 2.20 0.89
CA TRP A 156 -11.27 1.73 1.31
C TRP A 156 -11.61 0.39 0.66
N MET A 157 -12.03 -0.57 1.47
CA MET A 157 -12.46 -1.90 1.05
C MET A 157 -13.91 -2.12 1.45
N GLU A 158 -14.71 -2.72 0.56
CA GLU A 158 -16.07 -3.13 0.88
C GLU A 158 -16.08 -4.26 1.91
N GLY A 159 -17.01 -4.20 2.88
CA GLY A 159 -17.08 -5.13 3.99
C GLY A 159 -17.28 -6.59 3.58
N ASN A 160 -17.92 -6.85 2.42
CA ASN A 160 -18.10 -8.21 1.89
C ASN A 160 -16.77 -8.88 1.50
N GLY A 161 -15.70 -8.11 1.29
CA GLY A 161 -14.36 -8.62 1.00
C GLY A 161 -13.50 -8.86 2.24
N LEU A 162 -14.04 -8.70 3.45
CA LEU A 162 -13.29 -8.63 4.69
C LEU A 162 -13.91 -9.46 5.81
N ALA A 163 -13.16 -10.37 6.40
CA ALA A 163 -13.49 -11.01 7.65
C ALA A 163 -12.79 -10.28 8.81
N HIS A 164 -13.54 -9.99 9.89
CA HIS A 164 -13.08 -9.15 11.01
C HIS A 164 -12.49 -9.97 12.13
N PHE A 165 -11.32 -9.58 12.62
CA PHE A 165 -10.57 -10.27 13.64
C PHE A 165 -10.19 -9.34 14.80
N THR A 166 -10.20 -9.89 16.02
CA THR A 166 -9.50 -9.28 17.15
C THR A 166 -8.00 -9.55 17.06
N PRO A 167 -7.14 -8.83 17.82
CA PRO A 167 -5.71 -9.15 17.90
C PRO A 167 -5.43 -10.60 18.30
N ALA A 168 -6.21 -11.17 19.24
CA ALA A 168 -6.04 -12.55 19.68
C ALA A 168 -6.40 -13.58 18.60
N GLU A 169 -7.46 -13.34 17.83
CA GLU A 169 -7.83 -14.18 16.68
C GLU A 169 -6.76 -14.12 15.59
N MET A 170 -6.18 -12.93 15.33
CA MET A 170 -5.06 -12.80 14.40
C MET A 170 -3.81 -13.54 14.86
N ASP A 171 -3.48 -13.49 16.15
CA ASP A 171 -2.36 -14.26 16.70
C ASP A 171 -2.58 -15.78 16.59
N SER A 172 -3.82 -16.23 16.69
CA SER A 172 -4.18 -17.64 16.45
C SER A 172 -4.03 -18.01 14.97
N TRP A 173 -4.49 -17.14 14.04
CA TRP A 173 -4.34 -17.35 12.62
C TRP A 173 -2.86 -17.38 12.18
N LYS A 174 -2.01 -16.49 12.72
CA LYS A 174 -0.56 -16.51 12.45
C LYS A 174 0.11 -17.83 12.82
N LYS A 175 -0.38 -18.50 13.86
CA LYS A 175 0.15 -19.78 14.37
C LYS A 175 -0.48 -21.00 13.70
N SER A 176 -1.53 -20.80 12.89
CA SER A 176 -2.23 -21.91 12.23
C SER A 176 -1.38 -22.53 11.10
N ASN A 177 -1.72 -23.77 10.72
CA ASN A 177 -1.12 -24.43 9.58
C ASN A 177 -1.67 -23.80 8.30
N ARG A 178 -0.86 -23.01 7.59
CA ARG A 178 -1.27 -22.25 6.39
C ARG A 178 -0.56 -22.75 5.15
N SER A 179 -1.23 -22.55 4.02
CA SER A 179 -0.63 -22.75 2.69
C SER A 179 -0.99 -21.60 1.78
N ILE A 180 -0.11 -21.34 0.81
CA ILE A 180 -0.36 -20.39 -0.27
C ILE A 180 -0.76 -21.14 -1.54
N TYR A 181 -1.72 -20.59 -2.28
CA TYR A 181 -2.02 -21.06 -3.63
C TYR A 181 -0.93 -20.61 -4.59
N ASN A 182 -0.28 -21.56 -5.27
CA ASN A 182 0.94 -21.33 -6.05
C ASN A 182 0.73 -21.57 -7.56
N HIS A 183 -0.46 -21.23 -8.07
CA HIS A 183 -0.78 -21.21 -9.49
C HIS A 183 -1.46 -19.91 -9.88
N ILE A 184 -1.35 -19.52 -11.16
CA ILE A 184 -1.92 -18.27 -11.67
C ILE A 184 -3.42 -18.16 -11.35
N THR A 185 -4.18 -19.23 -11.62
CA THR A 185 -5.62 -19.32 -11.30
C THR A 185 -6.03 -20.74 -10.96
N GLY A 186 -7.07 -20.88 -10.16
CA GLY A 186 -7.69 -22.15 -9.85
C GLY A 186 -8.95 -22.04 -9.00
N ASN A 187 -9.31 -23.13 -8.31
CA ASN A 187 -10.53 -23.18 -7.53
C ASN A 187 -10.36 -24.01 -6.26
N ALA A 188 -11.10 -23.65 -5.21
CA ALA A 188 -11.44 -24.53 -4.11
C ALA A 188 -12.77 -25.22 -4.41
N PHE A 189 -12.86 -26.52 -4.11
CA PHE A 189 -14.00 -27.38 -4.41
C PHE A 189 -14.74 -27.78 -3.12
N ASP A 190 -16.03 -28.13 -3.21
CA ASP A 190 -16.85 -28.58 -2.07
C ASP A 190 -16.51 -30.01 -1.60
N SER A 191 -15.86 -30.80 -2.44
CA SER A 191 -15.37 -32.15 -2.11
C SER A 191 -13.98 -32.38 -2.75
N PRO A 192 -13.22 -33.43 -2.33
CA PRO A 192 -11.88 -33.70 -2.87
C PRO A 192 -11.93 -34.28 -4.30
N ASN A 193 -12.62 -33.59 -5.19
CA ASN A 193 -12.87 -33.94 -6.59
C ASN A 193 -13.00 -32.69 -7.44
N ARG A 194 -12.20 -32.54 -8.50
CA ARG A 194 -12.24 -31.41 -9.44
C ARG A 194 -13.55 -31.27 -10.24
N LYS A 195 -14.38 -32.30 -10.25
CA LYS A 195 -15.68 -32.30 -10.91
C LYS A 195 -16.83 -31.91 -9.97
N SER A 196 -16.55 -31.69 -8.70
CA SER A 196 -17.54 -31.24 -7.72
C SER A 196 -17.83 -29.73 -7.82
N GLY A 197 -18.72 -29.21 -7.01
CA GLY A 197 -19.06 -27.79 -6.97
C GLY A 197 -17.88 -26.91 -6.56
N MET A 198 -17.84 -25.71 -7.09
CA MET A 198 -16.84 -24.70 -6.73
C MET A 198 -17.28 -23.93 -5.49
N VAL A 199 -16.41 -23.82 -4.48
CA VAL A 199 -16.62 -23.00 -3.30
C VAL A 199 -16.20 -21.55 -3.58
N THR A 200 -15.02 -21.38 -4.18
CA THR A 200 -14.48 -20.07 -4.59
C THR A 200 -13.39 -20.28 -5.65
N ASP A 201 -13.09 -19.22 -6.41
CA ASP A 201 -11.89 -19.15 -7.21
C ASP A 201 -10.67 -18.84 -6.35
N LEU A 202 -9.49 -19.12 -6.90
CA LEU A 202 -8.20 -18.86 -6.27
C LEU A 202 -7.23 -18.26 -7.29
N VAL A 203 -6.34 -17.39 -6.81
CA VAL A 203 -5.23 -16.85 -7.59
C VAL A 203 -3.90 -17.05 -6.85
N LEU A 204 -2.81 -16.93 -7.58
CA LEU A 204 -1.46 -16.97 -7.01
C LEU A 204 -1.35 -15.97 -5.85
N GLY A 205 -0.93 -16.45 -4.69
CA GLY A 205 -0.77 -15.63 -3.50
C GLY A 205 -1.90 -15.74 -2.47
N ASP A 206 -3.01 -16.41 -2.79
CA ASP A 206 -4.10 -16.64 -1.84
C ASP A 206 -3.65 -17.53 -0.69
N LEU A 207 -3.88 -17.07 0.55
CA LEU A 207 -3.54 -17.75 1.80
C LEU A 207 -4.78 -18.30 2.48
N PHE A 208 -4.69 -19.52 2.97
CA PHE A 208 -5.74 -20.21 3.72
C PHE A 208 -5.15 -21.17 4.74
N GLU A 209 -5.97 -21.58 5.71
CA GLU A 209 -5.61 -22.59 6.69
C GLU A 209 -5.81 -23.99 6.13
N VAL A 210 -4.91 -24.91 6.47
CA VAL A 210 -5.01 -26.33 6.11
C VAL A 210 -5.47 -27.11 7.33
N GLU A 211 -6.70 -27.66 7.27
CA GLU A 211 -7.29 -28.45 8.36
C GLU A 211 -6.86 -29.92 8.32
N ALA A 212 -6.75 -30.50 7.11
CA ALA A 212 -6.40 -31.88 6.92
C ALA A 212 -5.88 -32.18 5.53
N GLU A 213 -5.22 -33.32 5.39
CA GLU A 213 -4.86 -33.91 4.11
C GLU A 213 -5.87 -35.01 3.74
N VAL A 214 -6.44 -34.91 2.53
CA VAL A 214 -7.39 -35.85 1.99
C VAL A 214 -6.93 -36.33 0.61
N LYS A 215 -6.26 -37.46 0.55
CA LYS A 215 -5.68 -37.99 -0.69
C LYS A 215 -4.74 -36.99 -1.37
N ARG A 216 -5.14 -36.47 -2.56
CA ARG A 216 -4.39 -35.49 -3.33
C ARG A 216 -4.81 -34.04 -3.08
N PHE A 217 -5.68 -33.83 -2.06
CA PHE A 217 -6.22 -32.53 -1.70
C PHE A 217 -5.84 -32.14 -0.27
N TYR A 218 -5.76 -30.85 -0.01
CA TYR A 218 -5.91 -30.27 1.30
C TYR A 218 -7.38 -29.94 1.55
N LYS A 219 -7.91 -30.29 2.71
CA LYS A 219 -9.12 -29.67 3.24
C LYS A 219 -8.70 -28.33 3.85
N ILE A 220 -9.26 -27.24 3.37
CA ILE A 220 -8.89 -25.88 3.75
C ILE A 220 -10.04 -25.17 4.44
N ARG A 221 -9.67 -24.18 5.27
CA ARG A 221 -10.58 -23.17 5.81
C ARG A 221 -10.20 -21.80 5.25
N LEU A 222 -11.19 -21.12 4.67
CA LEU A 222 -11.05 -19.77 4.15
C LEU A 222 -11.19 -18.74 5.28
N PRO A 223 -10.72 -17.48 5.11
CA PRO A 223 -10.78 -16.43 6.12
C PRO A 223 -12.19 -16.14 6.67
N ASP A 224 -13.23 -16.36 5.89
CA ASP A 224 -14.64 -16.20 6.28
C ASP A 224 -15.27 -17.44 6.94
N GLY A 225 -14.48 -18.49 7.17
CA GLY A 225 -14.92 -19.76 7.80
C GLY A 225 -15.48 -20.79 6.84
N ARG A 226 -15.71 -20.47 5.54
CA ARG A 226 -16.05 -21.48 4.53
C ARG A 226 -14.94 -22.50 4.44
N THR A 227 -15.31 -23.76 4.17
CA THR A 227 -14.34 -24.84 3.96
C THR A 227 -14.40 -25.35 2.52
N GLY A 228 -13.28 -25.88 2.05
CA GLY A 228 -13.18 -26.41 0.70
C GLY A 228 -12.00 -27.36 0.54
N PHE A 229 -11.76 -27.79 -0.68
CA PHE A 229 -10.67 -28.70 -1.05
C PHE A 229 -9.86 -28.10 -2.18
N VAL A 230 -8.53 -28.04 -2.01
CA VAL A 230 -7.56 -27.55 -3.02
C VAL A 230 -6.55 -28.68 -3.29
N ARG A 231 -6.09 -28.81 -4.52
CA ARG A 231 -5.06 -29.81 -4.83
C ARG A 231 -3.75 -29.47 -4.13
N LYS A 232 -3.15 -30.44 -3.46
CA LYS A 232 -1.85 -30.28 -2.78
C LYS A 232 -0.76 -29.76 -3.72
N LYS A 233 -0.68 -30.28 -4.93
CA LYS A 233 0.34 -29.89 -5.92
C LYS A 233 0.23 -28.44 -6.42
N ASP A 234 -0.89 -27.79 -6.17
CA ASP A 234 -1.14 -26.40 -6.57
C ASP A 234 -0.84 -25.41 -5.41
N CYS A 235 -0.36 -25.93 -4.28
CA CYS A 235 -0.07 -25.17 -3.08
C CYS A 235 1.39 -25.35 -2.65
N LEU A 236 1.91 -24.36 -1.94
CA LEU A 236 3.08 -24.50 -1.09
C LEU A 236 2.63 -24.33 0.37
N SER A 237 3.19 -25.13 1.27
CA SER A 237 3.00 -24.87 2.71
C SER A 237 3.61 -23.52 3.07
N TRP A 238 3.16 -22.94 4.18
CA TRP A 238 3.74 -21.71 4.71
C TRP A 238 5.27 -21.81 4.82
N ASN A 239 5.76 -22.93 5.33
CA ASN A 239 7.19 -23.15 5.51
C ASN A 239 7.95 -23.21 4.18
N GLU A 240 7.47 -23.97 3.19
CA GLU A 240 8.10 -24.03 1.86
C GLU A 240 8.14 -22.66 1.19
N TRP A 241 7.07 -21.87 1.32
CA TRP A 241 7.00 -20.54 0.71
C TRP A 241 7.90 -19.51 1.37
N THR A 242 8.11 -19.61 2.71
CA THR A 242 8.76 -18.54 3.47
C THR A 242 10.20 -18.84 3.88
N THR A 243 10.66 -20.10 3.88
CA THR A 243 12.00 -20.45 4.37
C THR A 243 13.06 -20.56 3.27
N GLY A 244 12.65 -20.69 2.00
CA GLY A 244 13.58 -20.71 0.86
C GLY A 244 14.25 -19.35 0.64
N SER A 245 15.44 -19.36 0.03
CA SER A 245 16.00 -18.13 -0.54
C SER A 245 15.22 -17.78 -1.80
N PRO A 246 14.75 -16.52 -1.95
CA PRO A 246 14.07 -16.11 -3.16
C PRO A 246 14.92 -16.34 -4.40
N ASP A 247 14.31 -16.94 -5.44
CA ASP A 247 14.95 -17.28 -6.70
C ASP A 247 14.44 -16.41 -7.84
N VAL A 248 15.36 -15.70 -8.49
CA VAL A 248 15.05 -14.79 -9.59
C VAL A 248 14.42 -15.52 -10.79
N GLN A 249 14.84 -16.77 -11.07
CA GLN A 249 14.29 -17.52 -12.20
C GLN A 249 12.83 -17.89 -11.95
N THR A 250 12.48 -18.18 -10.72
CA THR A 250 11.08 -18.41 -10.31
C THR A 250 10.27 -17.13 -10.43
N ILE A 251 10.78 -15.96 -10.00
CA ILE A 251 10.11 -14.67 -10.17
C ILE A 251 9.82 -14.41 -11.66
N ILE A 252 10.82 -14.58 -12.53
CA ILE A 252 10.68 -14.39 -13.99
C ILE A 252 9.72 -15.43 -14.58
N SER A 253 9.76 -16.68 -14.13
CA SER A 253 8.85 -17.74 -14.58
C SER A 253 7.40 -17.40 -14.25
N VAL A 254 7.12 -16.92 -13.04
CA VAL A 254 5.78 -16.44 -12.65
C VAL A 254 5.37 -15.23 -13.48
N ALA A 255 6.26 -14.26 -13.66
CA ALA A 255 6.01 -13.10 -14.52
C ALA A 255 5.63 -13.52 -15.95
N ARG A 256 6.34 -14.51 -16.53
CA ARG A 256 6.03 -15.08 -17.86
C ARG A 256 4.68 -15.80 -17.91
N GLN A 257 4.26 -16.47 -16.85
CA GLN A 257 2.93 -17.10 -16.79
C GLN A 257 1.79 -16.08 -16.81
N MET A 258 2.07 -14.80 -16.49
CA MET A 258 1.12 -13.71 -16.59
C MET A 258 1.06 -13.06 -17.98
N LEU A 259 1.83 -13.50 -18.98
CA LEU A 259 1.78 -12.95 -20.34
C LEU A 259 0.35 -12.91 -20.87
N GLY A 260 -0.07 -11.77 -21.42
CA GLY A 260 -1.43 -11.53 -21.92
C GLY A 260 -2.45 -11.12 -20.87
N VAL A 261 -2.13 -11.15 -19.58
CA VAL A 261 -3.02 -10.61 -18.52
C VAL A 261 -3.28 -9.13 -18.79
N PRO A 262 -4.55 -8.68 -18.81
CA PRO A 262 -4.90 -7.31 -19.16
C PRO A 262 -4.39 -6.31 -18.11
N TYR A 263 -4.06 -5.11 -18.58
CA TYR A 263 -3.76 -3.98 -17.72
C TYR A 263 -5.02 -3.48 -17.01
N LEU A 264 -4.93 -3.31 -15.71
CA LEU A 264 -5.96 -2.66 -14.90
C LEU A 264 -5.28 -1.69 -13.93
N TRP A 265 -5.57 -0.40 -14.05
CA TRP A 265 -5.11 0.58 -13.06
C TRP A 265 -5.53 0.17 -11.64
N GLY A 266 -4.58 0.15 -10.70
CA GLY A 266 -4.83 -0.33 -9.34
C GLY A 266 -4.82 -1.85 -9.16
N GLY A 267 -4.81 -2.63 -10.24
CA GLY A 267 -4.78 -4.09 -10.19
C GLY A 267 -3.48 -4.65 -9.60
N THR A 268 -3.61 -5.68 -8.77
CA THR A 268 -2.48 -6.32 -8.05
C THR A 268 -2.71 -7.82 -7.93
N SER A 269 -3.18 -8.45 -9.00
CA SER A 269 -3.46 -9.89 -9.04
C SER A 269 -3.21 -10.49 -10.41
N CYS A 270 -3.18 -11.82 -10.49
CA CYS A 270 -3.11 -12.52 -11.78
C CYS A 270 -4.37 -12.37 -12.64
N LYS A 271 -5.46 -11.79 -12.14
CA LYS A 271 -6.66 -11.51 -12.95
C LYS A 271 -6.48 -10.30 -13.84
N ALA A 272 -5.87 -9.25 -13.30
CA ALA A 272 -5.49 -8.03 -14.00
C ALA A 272 -4.52 -7.24 -13.10
N ALA A 273 -3.55 -6.56 -13.69
CA ALA A 273 -2.54 -5.82 -12.94
C ALA A 273 -2.13 -4.53 -13.64
N ASP A 274 -1.78 -3.49 -12.86
CA ASP A 274 -0.98 -2.39 -13.39
C ASP A 274 0.51 -2.75 -13.37
N CYS A 275 1.38 -1.83 -13.79
CA CYS A 275 2.80 -2.11 -13.91
C CYS A 275 3.45 -2.50 -12.56
N SER A 276 3.19 -1.76 -11.49
CA SER A 276 3.75 -2.03 -10.18
C SER A 276 3.03 -3.15 -9.43
N GLY A 277 1.73 -3.35 -9.65
CA GLY A 277 0.99 -4.50 -9.16
C GLY A 277 1.45 -5.81 -9.79
N PHE A 278 1.83 -5.79 -11.06
CA PHE A 278 2.45 -6.91 -11.75
C PHE A 278 3.81 -7.29 -11.10
N THR A 279 4.70 -6.32 -10.88
CA THR A 279 5.98 -6.59 -10.20
C THR A 279 5.76 -7.12 -8.79
N LYS A 280 4.84 -6.52 -8.01
CA LYS A 280 4.45 -7.04 -6.68
C LYS A 280 4.00 -8.48 -6.73
N THR A 281 3.12 -8.84 -7.66
CA THR A 281 2.58 -10.21 -7.79
C THR A 281 3.70 -11.21 -8.10
N ALA A 282 4.62 -10.88 -9.00
CA ALA A 282 5.75 -11.72 -9.34
C ALA A 282 6.69 -11.95 -8.13
N TYR A 283 7.02 -10.89 -7.41
CA TYR A 283 7.89 -10.96 -6.22
C TYR A 283 7.21 -11.60 -5.01
N TYR A 284 5.89 -11.39 -4.85
CA TYR A 284 5.12 -12.01 -3.78
C TYR A 284 5.06 -13.53 -3.89
N SER A 285 5.18 -14.10 -5.10
CA SER A 285 5.31 -15.55 -5.30
C SER A 285 6.48 -16.15 -4.54
N GLN A 286 7.50 -15.34 -4.25
CA GLN A 286 8.70 -15.73 -3.48
C GLN A 286 8.70 -15.11 -2.07
N GLY A 287 7.53 -14.76 -1.55
CA GLY A 287 7.38 -14.20 -0.20
C GLY A 287 7.97 -12.79 -0.02
N ILE A 288 8.12 -12.00 -1.08
CA ILE A 288 8.64 -10.64 -1.01
C ILE A 288 7.50 -9.64 -1.17
N ILE A 289 7.32 -8.77 -0.18
CA ILE A 289 6.40 -7.64 -0.21
C ILE A 289 7.15 -6.43 -0.73
N LEU A 290 6.71 -5.88 -1.87
CA LEU A 290 7.19 -4.61 -2.43
C LEU A 290 6.20 -3.49 -2.13
N ALA A 291 6.67 -2.25 -2.15
CA ALA A 291 5.81 -1.07 -2.10
C ALA A 291 4.79 -1.06 -3.26
N ARG A 292 3.64 -0.38 -3.07
CA ARG A 292 2.52 -0.47 -4.03
C ARG A 292 2.81 0.17 -5.38
N ASP A 293 3.33 1.38 -5.39
CA ASP A 293 3.45 2.15 -6.62
C ASP A 293 4.88 2.14 -7.18
N ALA A 294 5.02 2.24 -8.50
CA ALA A 294 6.32 2.28 -9.18
C ALA A 294 7.23 3.38 -8.61
N SER A 295 6.68 4.57 -8.32
CA SER A 295 7.41 5.68 -7.71
C SER A 295 7.85 5.43 -6.26
N GLN A 296 7.22 4.48 -5.57
CA GLN A 296 7.64 4.02 -4.25
C GLN A 296 8.70 2.92 -4.39
N GLN A 297 8.46 1.91 -5.26
CA GLN A 297 9.42 0.83 -5.52
C GLN A 297 10.80 1.36 -5.93
N ALA A 298 10.83 2.42 -6.72
CA ALA A 298 12.07 3.05 -7.19
C ALA A 298 12.90 3.75 -6.10
N ARG A 299 12.39 3.86 -4.87
CA ARG A 299 13.15 4.45 -3.75
C ARG A 299 13.97 3.43 -2.99
N TYR A 300 13.70 2.15 -3.21
CA TYR A 300 14.21 1.05 -2.39
C TYR A 300 15.08 0.10 -3.20
N GLY A 301 15.99 -0.59 -2.52
CA GLY A 301 16.92 -1.51 -3.13
C GLY A 301 18.25 -0.88 -3.50
N GLU A 302 19.14 -1.70 -4.05
CA GLU A 302 20.40 -1.24 -4.63
C GLU A 302 20.12 -0.64 -6.02
N HIS A 303 20.77 0.47 -6.35
CA HIS A 303 20.57 1.17 -7.64
C HIS A 303 21.75 0.91 -8.59
N PRO A 304 21.68 -0.09 -9.48
CA PRO A 304 22.68 -0.32 -10.50
C PRO A 304 22.69 0.81 -11.54
N ASP A 305 23.84 1.03 -12.18
CA ASP A 305 23.90 1.91 -13.36
C ASP A 305 23.14 1.28 -14.53
N PHE A 306 22.02 1.89 -14.89
CA PHE A 306 21.10 1.42 -15.93
C PHE A 306 21.48 1.93 -17.35
N ASN A 307 22.51 2.75 -17.47
CA ASN A 307 22.96 3.26 -18.79
C ASN A 307 23.60 2.14 -19.62
N GLU A 308 24.27 1.22 -18.95
CA GLU A 308 24.95 0.08 -19.55
C GLU A 308 24.20 -1.21 -19.25
N ILE A 309 23.65 -1.87 -20.29
CA ILE A 309 22.88 -3.12 -20.15
C ILE A 309 23.62 -4.21 -19.36
N PRO A 310 24.96 -4.39 -19.53
CA PRO A 310 25.70 -5.41 -18.77
C PRO A 310 25.69 -5.22 -17.24
N ASN A 311 25.40 -4.03 -16.74
CA ASN A 311 25.28 -3.77 -15.30
C ASN A 311 23.94 -4.25 -14.72
N LEU A 312 22.94 -4.46 -15.57
CA LEU A 312 21.62 -4.94 -15.19
C LEU A 312 21.62 -6.48 -15.06
N GLN A 313 20.99 -6.96 -14.01
CA GLN A 313 20.82 -8.39 -13.76
C GLN A 313 19.36 -8.82 -13.94
N PRO A 314 19.09 -10.09 -14.31
CA PRO A 314 17.73 -10.62 -14.26
C PRO A 314 17.10 -10.38 -12.89
N GLY A 315 15.85 -9.93 -12.86
CA GLY A 315 15.15 -9.55 -11.64
C GLY A 315 15.29 -8.07 -11.24
N ASP A 316 16.22 -7.29 -11.79
CA ASP A 316 16.25 -5.85 -11.54
C ASP A 316 14.94 -5.20 -12.01
N LEU A 317 14.40 -4.27 -11.23
CA LEU A 317 13.27 -3.45 -11.64
C LEU A 317 13.78 -2.28 -12.47
N LEU A 318 13.20 -2.08 -13.63
CA LEU A 318 13.47 -0.96 -14.54
C LEU A 318 12.35 0.06 -14.42
N PHE A 319 12.69 1.32 -14.14
CA PHE A 319 11.72 2.39 -13.93
C PHE A 319 11.76 3.42 -15.05
N PHE A 320 10.58 3.75 -15.55
CA PHE A 320 10.38 4.63 -16.68
C PHE A 320 9.56 5.86 -16.28
N GLY A 321 9.86 6.99 -16.89
CA GLY A 321 9.17 8.24 -16.64
C GLY A 321 9.92 9.45 -17.17
N ARG A 322 9.43 10.65 -16.84
CA ARG A 322 10.07 11.89 -17.29
C ARG A 322 11.37 12.21 -16.56
N SER A 323 11.54 11.71 -15.35
CA SER A 323 12.75 11.83 -14.54
C SER A 323 12.66 10.85 -13.35
N ALA A 324 13.76 10.64 -12.62
CA ALA A 324 13.80 9.85 -11.40
C ALA A 324 12.81 10.33 -10.30
N GLN A 325 12.38 11.60 -10.36
CA GLN A 325 11.36 12.15 -9.46
C GLN A 325 9.93 12.02 -10.01
N ARG A 326 9.77 11.62 -11.27
CA ARG A 326 8.47 11.50 -11.97
C ARG A 326 8.36 10.17 -12.71
N ILE A 327 8.50 9.09 -11.94
CA ILE A 327 8.35 7.71 -12.41
C ILE A 327 6.87 7.41 -12.59
N THR A 328 6.52 6.79 -13.71
CA THR A 328 5.15 6.44 -14.10
C THR A 328 4.98 4.97 -14.47
N HIS A 329 6.10 4.23 -14.65
CA HIS A 329 6.04 2.85 -15.10
C HIS A 329 7.20 2.03 -14.55
N VAL A 330 7.02 0.69 -14.50
CA VAL A 330 8.02 -0.27 -14.04
C VAL A 330 7.87 -1.61 -14.76
N GLY A 331 9.00 -2.29 -14.99
CA GLY A 331 9.08 -3.66 -15.51
C GLY A 331 10.17 -4.45 -14.80
N ILE A 332 10.19 -5.77 -15.01
CA ILE A 332 11.21 -6.70 -14.48
C ILE A 332 12.20 -7.01 -15.59
N HIS A 333 13.47 -6.72 -15.41
CA HIS A 333 14.54 -7.09 -16.32
C HIS A 333 14.73 -8.61 -16.33
N MET A 334 14.89 -9.18 -17.53
CA MET A 334 14.97 -10.62 -17.74
C MET A 334 16.34 -11.13 -18.19
N GLY A 335 17.28 -10.20 -18.41
CA GLY A 335 18.57 -10.41 -19.06
C GLY A 335 18.60 -9.82 -20.47
N ASP A 336 19.78 -9.54 -20.96
CA ASP A 336 20.07 -9.08 -22.35
C ASP A 336 19.20 -7.91 -22.81
N GLY A 337 18.96 -6.94 -21.91
CA GLY A 337 18.16 -5.78 -22.19
C GLY A 337 16.65 -6.02 -22.34
N ARG A 338 16.18 -7.26 -22.23
CA ARG A 338 14.75 -7.60 -22.30
C ARG A 338 14.10 -7.43 -20.93
N TYR A 339 12.86 -6.95 -20.93
CA TYR A 339 12.08 -6.80 -19.71
C TYR A 339 10.61 -7.16 -19.95
N ILE A 340 9.97 -7.65 -18.89
CA ILE A 340 8.55 -7.98 -18.87
C ILE A 340 7.80 -6.98 -17.99
N HIS A 341 6.69 -6.46 -18.48
CA HIS A 341 5.92 -5.40 -17.83
C HIS A 341 4.42 -5.47 -18.20
N ALA A 342 3.58 -4.76 -17.44
CA ALA A 342 2.17 -4.58 -17.77
C ALA A 342 1.96 -3.20 -18.43
N SER A 343 1.67 -3.19 -19.74
CA SER A 343 1.38 -2.01 -20.54
C SER A 343 0.34 -2.37 -21.61
N GLY A 344 -0.94 -2.01 -21.36
CA GLY A 344 -2.11 -2.54 -22.07
C GLY A 344 -2.42 -4.00 -21.68
N MET A 345 -1.41 -4.84 -21.66
CA MET A 345 -1.37 -6.21 -21.13
C MET A 345 0.06 -6.52 -20.65
N VAL A 346 0.24 -7.62 -19.94
CA VAL A 346 1.58 -8.14 -19.64
C VAL A 346 2.25 -8.60 -20.91
N ARG A 347 3.42 -8.04 -21.21
CA ARG A 347 4.19 -8.31 -22.44
C ARG A 347 5.69 -8.12 -22.22
N ILE A 348 6.49 -8.53 -23.20
CA ILE A 348 7.94 -8.36 -23.21
C ILE A 348 8.31 -7.31 -24.23
N ASN A 349 9.26 -6.43 -23.85
CA ASN A 349 9.95 -5.47 -24.74
C ASN A 349 11.44 -5.49 -24.43
N SER A 350 12.23 -4.75 -25.23
CA SER A 350 13.67 -4.59 -25.03
C SER A 350 14.09 -3.13 -24.99
N ILE A 351 15.09 -2.85 -24.15
CA ILE A 351 15.87 -1.60 -24.15
C ILE A 351 17.14 -1.70 -25.00
N ASP A 352 17.46 -2.89 -25.55
CA ASP A 352 18.56 -3.13 -26.46
C ASP A 352 18.16 -2.72 -27.88
N PRO A 353 18.88 -1.76 -28.53
CA PRO A 353 18.58 -1.29 -29.86
C PRO A 353 18.62 -2.38 -30.95
N ASP A 354 19.40 -3.42 -30.74
CA ASP A 354 19.56 -4.52 -31.72
C ASP A 354 18.49 -5.61 -31.61
N ALA A 355 17.66 -5.54 -30.56
CA ALA A 355 16.59 -6.52 -30.33
C ALA A 355 15.35 -6.22 -31.22
N PRO A 356 14.67 -7.28 -31.76
CA PRO A 356 13.50 -7.10 -32.64
C PRO A 356 12.27 -6.49 -31.91
N ASP A 357 12.22 -6.60 -30.56
CA ASP A 357 11.20 -6.06 -29.69
C ASP A 357 11.66 -4.78 -28.96
N TYR A 358 12.67 -4.07 -29.53
CA TYR A 358 13.17 -2.79 -29.04
C TYR A 358 12.09 -1.73 -29.00
N ASN A 359 12.01 -1.02 -27.86
CA ASN A 359 11.10 0.11 -27.70
C ASN A 359 11.88 1.39 -27.42
N LEU A 360 12.09 2.17 -28.49
CA LEU A 360 12.85 3.43 -28.45
C LEU A 360 12.25 4.43 -27.45
N ASN A 361 10.92 4.51 -27.34
CA ASN A 361 10.28 5.47 -26.44
C ASN A 361 10.53 5.10 -24.98
N GLU A 362 10.34 3.82 -24.63
CA GLU A 362 10.60 3.33 -23.27
C GLU A 362 12.10 3.40 -22.94
N ARG A 363 13.02 3.13 -23.91
CA ARG A 363 14.48 3.32 -23.68
C ARG A 363 14.82 4.76 -23.31
N LYS A 364 14.19 5.76 -23.93
CA LYS A 364 14.38 7.19 -23.62
C LYS A 364 13.78 7.59 -22.28
N GLU A 365 12.75 6.87 -21.82
CA GLU A 365 12.08 7.10 -20.55
C GLU A 365 12.67 6.27 -19.39
N LEU A 366 13.65 5.40 -19.64
CA LEU A 366 14.35 4.66 -18.59
C LEU A 366 15.17 5.63 -17.73
N VAL A 367 14.81 5.81 -16.47
CA VAL A 367 15.35 6.84 -15.56
C VAL A 367 15.91 6.30 -14.27
N ALA A 368 15.67 5.03 -13.95
CA ALA A 368 16.22 4.37 -12.76
C ALA A 368 16.14 2.84 -12.90
N ALA A 369 16.95 2.14 -12.11
CA ALA A 369 16.85 0.71 -11.87
C ALA A 369 17.02 0.40 -10.39
N SER A 370 16.48 -0.74 -9.94
CA SER A 370 16.61 -1.20 -8.55
C SER A 370 16.78 -2.71 -8.49
N ARG A 371 17.80 -3.16 -7.73
CA ARG A 371 18.09 -4.56 -7.45
C ARG A 371 17.48 -4.94 -6.10
N ILE A 372 16.45 -5.79 -6.15
CA ILE A 372 15.61 -6.11 -5.00
C ILE A 372 16.25 -7.19 -4.12
N LEU A 373 16.80 -8.26 -4.73
CA LEU A 373 17.22 -9.45 -4.00
C LEU A 373 18.43 -9.24 -3.11
N THR A 374 19.25 -8.20 -3.36
CA THR A 374 20.37 -7.82 -2.49
C THR A 374 19.96 -6.96 -1.30
N SER A 375 18.69 -6.54 -1.24
CA SER A 375 18.17 -5.55 -0.28
C SER A 375 16.97 -6.06 0.51
N LEU A 376 16.88 -7.38 0.71
CA LEU A 376 15.78 -7.99 1.46
C LEU A 376 15.78 -7.52 2.93
N ASN A 377 14.57 -7.34 3.50
CA ASN A 377 14.34 -6.84 4.84
C ASN A 377 14.90 -5.43 5.09
N THR A 378 14.94 -4.62 4.04
CA THR A 378 15.13 -3.18 4.14
C THR A 378 13.80 -2.45 3.96
N GLU A 379 13.80 -1.13 4.16
CA GLU A 379 12.61 -0.32 3.96
C GLU A 379 12.02 -0.56 2.54
N GLY A 380 10.71 -0.83 2.46
CA GLY A 380 9.98 -1.06 1.21
C GLY A 380 10.19 -2.42 0.54
N ILE A 381 11.06 -3.30 1.08
CA ILE A 381 11.35 -4.65 0.59
C ILE A 381 11.37 -5.62 1.77
N VAL A 382 10.24 -6.23 2.09
CA VAL A 382 10.08 -7.04 3.32
C VAL A 382 9.74 -8.48 2.97
N LEU A 383 10.43 -9.43 3.61
CA LEU A 383 10.02 -10.84 3.53
C LEU A 383 8.76 -11.07 4.36
N VAL A 384 7.83 -11.83 3.81
CA VAL A 384 6.56 -12.18 4.49
C VAL A 384 6.80 -12.81 5.86
N LYS A 385 7.81 -13.69 5.99
CA LYS A 385 8.18 -14.35 7.25
C LYS A 385 8.61 -13.38 8.35
N ASP A 386 9.17 -12.23 7.96
CA ASP A 386 9.71 -11.23 8.88
C ASP A 386 8.73 -10.06 9.07
N HIS A 387 7.60 -10.08 8.35
CA HIS A 387 6.58 -9.06 8.46
C HIS A 387 5.68 -9.31 9.68
N PRO A 388 5.49 -8.36 10.61
CA PRO A 388 4.83 -8.59 11.89
C PRO A 388 3.32 -8.94 11.79
N TRP A 389 2.72 -8.78 10.62
CA TRP A 389 1.28 -9.03 10.43
C TRP A 389 0.96 -10.46 9.96
N TYR A 390 1.94 -11.20 9.45
CA TYR A 390 1.78 -12.58 8.93
C TYR A 390 2.05 -13.69 9.95
#